data_be34c04cffe980668804a8f7820a9ab1
#
_entry.id   be34c04cffe980668804a8f7820a9ab1
#
_cell.length_a   1.000
_cell.length_b   1.000
_cell.length_c   1.000
_cell.angle_alpha   90.00
_cell.angle_beta   90.00
_cell.angle_gamma   90.00
#
_symmetry.space_group_name_H-M   'P 1'
#
loop_
_entity.id
_entity.type
_entity.pdbx_description
1 polymer ?
#
loop_
_entity_poly.entity_id
_entity_poly.type
_entity_poly.pdbx_seq_one_letter_code
_entity_poly.pdbx_strand_id
1 'polypeptide(L)'
;MSDGRKGRLLLIVAVLAVAVAARLTTLHWTPLPSTLDGFGYVALARDTLETGAFPLTRFRADNIVFTAVLTVVGALTGERPLYVAQPVVAVTGAASCLTAMALVKRLAQSSRWRHSRTTLAMGVVGMGLAVEGIYLRRTGQTDEEALAFLLLPLFAIAVHRLLTTERYGRRWGAVVVVLFAAFPLLHTFSSLIAALVLTGVLAAHLARIPSRRDAVTALVAVAGFWVYMWGYYRIAERSLLEVPYVDRISAYPGLFLAWVVVLVATLVWFQRTSARLQRVTIGGAVGLWFLTLGANALQTVFPGTQTTPAGLLVLVAAFAVPVLFAVVGLPLASRDRRLIGPVVLALLLAPIVIVYFSLTASLTPEYYGTALRGQTFVHLPVFVLAGIGVASVAYRQSPSPDGGLGTSKAHSHRLATVLTVVIVVAAVATMPIAFVNLDTLAFPTGATESQFAAATFTADHVDEQWASDHPFSRIVDLYYPGASNGTYQPTARWLGGGTEPNCPTLSRASWGTTGAHLFPAASEKTTPAALAEWRYENDVVYDTRGLDSVYLVRPGGNRTSC
;
A
#
# COMPACT_ATOMS: atom_id res chain seq x y z
N MET A 1 -27.06 -25.52 9.46
CA MET A 1 -26.17 -24.90 8.44
C MET A 1 -25.62 -26.03 7.57
N SER A 2 -25.73 -25.93 6.23
CA SER A 2 -25.11 -26.92 5.33
C SER A 2 -23.59 -26.95 5.50
N ASP A 3 -22.96 -28.11 5.35
CA ASP A 3 -21.49 -28.29 5.52
C ASP A 3 -20.67 -27.29 4.68
N GLY A 4 -21.15 -26.94 3.50
CA GLY A 4 -20.50 -25.95 2.66
C GLY A 4 -20.52 -24.50 3.19
N ARG A 5 -21.46 -24.15 4.09
CA ARG A 5 -21.48 -22.84 4.75
C ARG A 5 -20.51 -22.80 5.93
N LYS A 6 -20.41 -23.90 6.68
CA LYS A 6 -19.44 -24.06 7.77
C LYS A 6 -18.00 -23.98 7.24
N GLY A 7 -17.68 -24.72 6.17
CA GLY A 7 -16.33 -24.71 5.58
C GLY A 7 -15.91 -23.33 5.07
N ARG A 8 -16.84 -22.53 4.49
CA ARG A 8 -16.53 -21.14 4.08
C ARG A 8 -16.32 -20.21 5.27
N LEU A 9 -17.09 -20.37 6.35
CA LEU A 9 -16.90 -19.56 7.55
C LEU A 9 -15.53 -19.85 8.18
N LEU A 10 -15.16 -21.12 8.29
CA LEU A 10 -13.84 -21.52 8.79
C LEU A 10 -12.71 -20.94 7.92
N LEU A 11 -12.84 -20.96 6.59
CA LEU A 11 -11.87 -20.35 5.69
C LEU A 11 -11.75 -18.84 5.94
N ILE A 12 -12.87 -18.11 6.08
CA ILE A 12 -12.86 -16.67 6.36
C ILE A 12 -12.16 -16.37 7.68
N VAL A 13 -12.47 -17.11 8.72
CA VAL A 13 -11.84 -16.95 10.04
C VAL A 13 -10.34 -17.27 9.98
N ALA A 14 -9.95 -18.34 9.30
CA ALA A 14 -8.55 -18.71 9.13
C ALA A 14 -7.75 -17.64 8.37
N VAL A 15 -8.30 -17.12 7.26
CA VAL A 15 -7.67 -16.03 6.50
C VAL A 15 -7.52 -14.79 7.37
N LEU A 16 -8.57 -14.40 8.09
CA LEU A 16 -8.53 -13.23 8.96
C LEU A 16 -7.48 -13.40 10.07
N ALA A 17 -7.44 -14.56 10.72
CA ALA A 17 -6.46 -14.85 11.77
C ALA A 17 -5.02 -14.77 11.25
N VAL A 18 -4.73 -15.41 10.11
CA VAL A 18 -3.40 -15.37 9.48
C VAL A 18 -3.06 -13.93 9.05
N ALA A 19 -4.00 -13.21 8.45
CA ALA A 19 -3.77 -11.85 7.97
C ALA A 19 -3.51 -10.86 9.12
N VAL A 20 -4.23 -10.98 10.25
CA VAL A 20 -3.99 -10.17 11.45
C VAL A 20 -2.64 -10.56 12.07
N ALA A 21 -2.36 -11.84 12.27
CA ALA A 21 -1.10 -12.31 12.84
C ALA A 21 0.11 -11.82 12.03
N ALA A 22 0.06 -11.94 10.70
CA ALA A 22 1.12 -11.47 9.82
C ALA A 22 1.37 -9.95 9.94
N ARG A 23 0.32 -9.14 10.14
CA ARG A 23 0.45 -7.67 10.31
C ARG A 23 0.88 -7.26 11.71
N LEU A 24 0.52 -8.06 12.71
CA LEU A 24 0.99 -7.87 14.09
C LEU A 24 2.44 -8.32 14.28
N THR A 25 3.07 -9.00 13.31
CA THR A 25 4.50 -9.37 13.38
C THR A 25 5.40 -8.14 13.55
N THR A 26 4.99 -6.95 13.10
CA THR A 26 5.70 -5.69 13.33
C THR A 26 5.93 -5.41 14.81
N LEU A 27 5.03 -5.87 15.69
CA LEU A 27 5.16 -5.72 17.15
C LEU A 27 6.36 -6.51 17.73
N HIS A 28 6.97 -7.42 16.95
CA HIS A 28 8.22 -8.07 17.35
C HIS A 28 9.39 -7.08 17.44
N TRP A 29 9.42 -6.08 16.57
CA TRP A 29 10.49 -5.06 16.56
C TRP A 29 10.13 -3.83 17.39
N THR A 30 8.86 -3.40 17.34
CA THR A 30 8.42 -2.19 18.03
C THR A 30 6.91 -2.20 18.27
N PRO A 31 6.44 -1.80 19.47
CA PRO A 31 5.01 -1.55 19.71
C PRO A 31 4.56 -0.19 19.18
N LEU A 32 5.48 0.64 18.69
CA LEU A 32 5.25 1.97 18.15
C LEU A 32 4.80 1.93 16.69
N PRO A 33 4.38 3.07 16.11
CA PRO A 33 4.09 3.15 14.68
C PRO A 33 5.26 2.64 13.82
N SER A 34 4.96 1.78 12.86
CA SER A 34 5.95 1.15 11.97
C SER A 34 6.39 2.05 10.80
N THR A 35 5.87 3.29 10.74
CA THR A 35 6.24 4.31 9.74
C THR A 35 6.48 5.66 10.41
N LEU A 36 7.26 6.52 9.74
CA LEU A 36 7.52 7.87 10.23
C LEU A 36 6.25 8.73 10.27
N ASP A 37 5.44 8.67 9.22
CA ASP A 37 4.17 9.42 9.15
C ASP A 37 3.18 8.96 10.23
N GLY A 38 3.28 7.70 10.67
CA GLY A 38 2.49 7.16 11.78
C GLY A 38 2.61 7.97 13.06
N PHE A 39 3.79 8.53 13.36
CA PHE A 39 4.00 9.38 14.55
C PHE A 39 3.20 10.69 14.46
N GLY A 40 3.03 11.25 13.25
CA GLY A 40 2.17 12.41 13.02
C GLY A 40 0.70 12.12 13.28
N TYR A 41 0.18 10.99 12.80
CA TYR A 41 -1.23 10.62 13.02
C TYR A 41 -1.53 10.37 14.50
N VAL A 42 -0.64 9.68 15.20
CA VAL A 42 -0.84 9.41 16.63
C VAL A 42 -0.68 10.67 17.49
N ALA A 43 0.18 11.62 17.10
CA ALA A 43 0.28 12.92 17.75
C ALA A 43 -1.01 13.73 17.59
N LEU A 44 -1.55 13.82 16.38
CA LEU A 44 -2.83 14.49 16.10
C LEU A 44 -3.99 13.84 16.87
N ALA A 45 -4.00 12.50 16.96
CA ALA A 45 -5.02 11.78 17.73
C ALA A 45 -4.86 12.00 19.25
N ARG A 46 -3.64 12.03 19.77
CA ARG A 46 -3.35 12.40 21.18
C ARG A 46 -3.86 13.80 21.48
N ASP A 47 -3.46 14.78 20.70
CA ASP A 47 -3.83 16.17 20.92
C ASP A 47 -5.35 16.38 20.82
N THR A 48 -6.01 15.63 19.93
CA THR A 48 -7.48 15.62 19.83
C THR A 48 -8.14 15.05 21.09
N LEU A 49 -7.59 14.00 21.69
CA LEU A 49 -8.09 13.42 22.96
C LEU A 49 -7.86 14.35 24.13
N GLU A 50 -6.70 15.02 24.20
CA GLU A 50 -6.33 15.94 25.29
C GLU A 50 -7.14 17.24 25.24
N THR A 51 -7.36 17.80 24.05
CA THR A 51 -8.04 19.10 23.89
C THR A 51 -9.54 18.99 23.66
N GLY A 52 -10.04 17.81 23.29
CA GLY A 52 -11.42 17.58 22.87
C GLY A 52 -11.77 18.17 21.48
N ALA A 53 -10.78 18.67 20.73
CA ALA A 53 -10.96 19.29 19.43
C ALA A 53 -9.86 18.88 18.45
N PHE A 54 -10.20 18.75 17.17
CA PHE A 54 -9.20 18.49 16.14
C PHE A 54 -8.26 19.70 15.96
N PRO A 55 -6.94 19.53 16.01
CA PRO A 55 -5.97 20.60 15.76
C PRO A 55 -5.84 20.89 14.25
N LEU A 56 -6.87 21.52 13.66
CA LEU A 56 -7.04 21.69 12.21
C LEU A 56 -5.85 22.37 11.53
N THR A 57 -5.12 23.25 12.23
CA THR A 57 -3.93 23.93 11.69
C THR A 57 -2.73 23.02 11.46
N ARG A 58 -2.76 21.79 12.01
CA ARG A 58 -1.69 20.79 11.87
C ARG A 58 -2.08 19.62 10.98
N PHE A 59 -3.34 19.57 10.54
CA PHE A 59 -3.78 18.53 9.62
C PHE A 59 -3.23 18.76 8.22
N ARG A 60 -2.90 17.68 7.55
CA ARG A 60 -2.82 17.66 6.08
C ARG A 60 -4.22 17.45 5.52
N ALA A 61 -4.41 17.78 4.27
CA ALA A 61 -5.72 17.63 3.63
C ALA A 61 -6.26 16.19 3.65
N ASP A 62 -5.38 15.21 3.77
CA ASP A 62 -5.65 13.80 3.53
C ASP A 62 -5.43 12.86 4.74
N ASN A 63 -5.27 13.40 5.96
CA ASN A 63 -5.06 12.55 7.15
C ASN A 63 -6.22 12.56 8.15
N ILE A 64 -7.31 13.26 7.84
CA ILE A 64 -8.42 13.51 8.77
C ILE A 64 -9.14 12.21 9.17
N VAL A 65 -9.46 11.35 8.21
CA VAL A 65 -10.23 10.12 8.47
C VAL A 65 -9.41 9.14 9.30
N PHE A 66 -8.13 8.97 8.99
CA PHE A 66 -7.29 8.03 9.72
C PHE A 66 -7.05 8.49 11.15
N THR A 67 -6.75 9.77 11.34
CA THR A 67 -6.62 10.37 12.69
C THR A 67 -7.91 10.23 13.50
N ALA A 68 -9.08 10.47 12.87
CA ALA A 68 -10.37 10.28 13.55
C ALA A 68 -10.58 8.83 14.00
N VAL A 69 -10.19 7.84 13.19
CA VAL A 69 -10.26 6.42 13.58
C VAL A 69 -9.37 6.14 14.78
N LEU A 70 -8.11 6.63 14.78
CA LEU A 70 -7.20 6.46 15.92
C LEU A 70 -7.73 7.13 17.19
N THR A 71 -8.28 8.34 17.06
CA THR A 71 -8.89 9.08 18.19
C THR A 71 -10.06 8.29 18.78
N VAL A 72 -10.98 7.79 17.95
CA VAL A 72 -12.15 7.03 18.41
C VAL A 72 -11.71 5.73 19.09
N VAL A 73 -10.76 5.00 18.53
CA VAL A 73 -10.27 3.75 19.14
C VAL A 73 -9.53 4.04 20.44
N GLY A 74 -8.68 5.08 20.50
CA GLY A 74 -8.03 5.52 21.73
C GLY A 74 -9.04 5.89 22.82
N ALA A 75 -10.09 6.66 22.47
CA ALA A 75 -11.17 7.02 23.40
C ALA A 75 -11.96 5.80 23.92
N LEU A 76 -12.22 4.81 23.06
CA LEU A 76 -12.98 3.61 23.43
C LEU A 76 -12.17 2.62 24.26
N THR A 77 -10.87 2.52 24.03
CA THR A 77 -9.99 1.57 24.73
C THR A 77 -9.32 2.15 25.97
N GLY A 78 -9.23 3.49 26.07
CA GLY A 78 -8.43 4.17 27.10
C GLY A 78 -6.92 4.11 26.85
N GLU A 79 -6.48 3.52 25.73
CA GLU A 79 -5.07 3.35 25.39
C GLU A 79 -4.53 4.56 24.60
N ARG A 80 -3.24 4.84 24.75
CA ARG A 80 -2.57 5.91 23.99
C ARG A 80 -2.61 5.60 22.48
N PRO A 81 -2.94 6.57 21.61
CA PRO A 81 -2.93 6.39 20.15
C PRO A 81 -1.62 5.80 19.62
N LEU A 82 -0.49 6.09 20.31
CA LEU A 82 0.84 5.58 20.00
C LEU A 82 0.91 4.05 19.96
N TYR A 83 0.19 3.35 20.84
CA TYR A 83 0.17 1.89 20.94
C TYR A 83 -1.05 1.26 20.23
N VAL A 84 -2.08 2.05 19.97
CA VAL A 84 -3.31 1.59 19.28
C VAL A 84 -3.13 1.54 17.77
N ALA A 85 -2.28 2.40 17.22
CA ALA A 85 -2.17 2.60 15.77
C ALA A 85 -1.82 1.30 15.02
N GLN A 86 -0.85 0.53 15.49
CA GLN A 86 -0.44 -0.71 14.84
C GLN A 86 -1.51 -1.81 14.88
N PRO A 87 -2.19 -2.10 16.00
CA PRO A 87 -3.34 -3.00 16.03
C PRO A 87 -4.50 -2.58 15.11
N VAL A 88 -4.83 -1.29 15.05
CA VAL A 88 -5.89 -0.75 14.16
C VAL A 88 -5.56 -1.04 12.71
N VAL A 89 -4.34 -0.75 12.29
CA VAL A 89 -3.89 -1.01 10.91
C VAL A 89 -3.86 -2.50 10.62
N ALA A 90 -3.42 -3.33 11.56
CA ALA A 90 -3.40 -4.78 11.39
C ALA A 90 -4.80 -5.36 11.11
N VAL A 91 -5.81 -4.92 11.87
CA VAL A 91 -7.19 -5.36 11.68
C VAL A 91 -7.77 -4.83 10.37
N THR A 92 -7.55 -3.54 10.06
CA THR A 92 -8.05 -2.89 8.85
C THR A 92 -7.45 -3.51 7.60
N GLY A 93 -6.13 -3.69 7.60
CA GLY A 93 -5.41 -4.32 6.50
C GLY A 93 -5.79 -5.79 6.31
N ALA A 94 -6.02 -6.54 7.39
CA ALA A 94 -6.53 -7.91 7.30
C ALA A 94 -7.96 -7.96 6.71
N ALA A 95 -8.82 -7.00 7.06
CA ALA A 95 -10.18 -6.91 6.52
C ALA A 95 -10.18 -6.67 4.99
N SER A 96 -9.16 -6.04 4.42
CA SER A 96 -9.02 -5.87 2.98
C SER A 96 -8.91 -7.21 2.22
N CYS A 97 -8.32 -8.26 2.83
CA CYS A 97 -8.30 -9.61 2.25
C CYS A 97 -9.72 -10.17 2.08
N LEU A 98 -10.64 -9.85 2.99
CA LEU A 98 -12.04 -10.28 2.90
C LEU A 98 -12.78 -9.61 1.74
N THR A 99 -12.46 -8.36 1.42
CA THR A 99 -13.03 -7.67 0.26
C THR A 99 -12.60 -8.33 -1.06
N ALA A 100 -11.34 -8.75 -1.16
CA ALA A 100 -10.85 -9.51 -2.29
C ALA A 100 -11.53 -10.88 -2.41
N MET A 101 -11.72 -11.61 -1.31
CA MET A 101 -12.50 -12.85 -1.28
C MET A 101 -13.97 -12.63 -1.71
N ALA A 102 -14.57 -11.49 -1.33
CA ALA A 102 -15.93 -11.13 -1.74
C ALA A 102 -16.02 -10.86 -3.25
N LEU A 103 -15.02 -10.22 -3.86
CA LEU A 103 -14.93 -10.03 -5.32
C LEU A 103 -14.87 -11.36 -6.05
N VAL A 104 -13.98 -12.27 -5.63
CA VAL A 104 -13.88 -13.63 -6.20
C VAL A 104 -15.20 -14.39 -6.08
N LYS A 105 -15.81 -14.38 -4.89
CA LYS A 105 -17.10 -15.04 -4.68
C LYS A 105 -18.18 -14.54 -5.64
N ARG A 106 -18.25 -13.22 -5.84
CA ARG A 106 -19.21 -12.60 -6.76
C ARG A 106 -18.94 -12.99 -8.22
N LEU A 107 -17.67 -12.99 -8.63
CA LEU A 107 -17.29 -13.40 -9.98
C LEU A 107 -17.53 -14.89 -10.23
N ALA A 108 -17.27 -15.74 -9.24
CA ALA A 108 -17.59 -17.16 -9.29
C ALA A 108 -19.11 -17.43 -9.38
N GLN A 109 -19.92 -16.63 -8.67
CA GLN A 109 -21.39 -16.71 -8.73
C GLN A 109 -21.91 -16.27 -10.11
N SER A 110 -21.35 -15.23 -10.71
CA SER A 110 -21.72 -14.79 -12.06
C SER A 110 -21.42 -15.86 -13.10
N SER A 111 -20.31 -16.57 -12.90
CA SER A 111 -19.86 -17.69 -13.75
C SER A 111 -20.52 -19.03 -13.41
N ARG A 112 -21.45 -19.08 -12.45
CA ARG A 112 -22.16 -20.30 -11.98
C ARG A 112 -21.23 -21.40 -11.54
N TRP A 113 -20.12 -21.09 -10.87
CA TRP A 113 -19.17 -22.08 -10.40
C TRP A 113 -19.73 -22.94 -9.26
N ARG A 114 -19.30 -24.21 -9.22
CA ARG A 114 -19.57 -25.10 -8.08
C ARG A 114 -18.94 -24.58 -6.80
N HIS A 115 -19.50 -24.98 -5.68
CA HIS A 115 -19.07 -24.53 -4.35
C HIS A 115 -17.56 -24.76 -4.08
N SER A 116 -17.05 -25.95 -4.36
CA SER A 116 -15.63 -26.30 -4.17
C SER A 116 -14.68 -25.40 -4.96
N ARG A 117 -15.00 -25.12 -6.23
CA ARG A 117 -14.23 -24.23 -7.10
C ARG A 117 -14.20 -22.78 -6.57
N THR A 118 -15.36 -22.32 -6.09
CA THR A 118 -15.46 -20.98 -5.48
C THR A 118 -14.65 -20.88 -4.19
N THR A 119 -14.74 -21.89 -3.32
CA THR A 119 -14.01 -21.93 -2.05
C THR A 119 -12.50 -22.01 -2.26
N LEU A 120 -12.03 -22.78 -3.27
CA LEU A 120 -10.64 -22.81 -3.67
C LEU A 120 -10.14 -21.41 -4.09
N ALA A 121 -10.85 -20.76 -5.02
CA ALA A 121 -10.47 -19.42 -5.47
C ALA A 121 -10.44 -18.40 -4.32
N MET A 122 -11.41 -18.45 -3.40
CA MET A 122 -11.41 -17.61 -2.20
C MET A 122 -10.22 -17.90 -1.29
N GLY A 123 -9.85 -19.18 -1.11
CA GLY A 123 -8.71 -19.59 -0.29
C GLY A 123 -7.38 -19.09 -0.86
N VAL A 124 -7.17 -19.26 -2.17
CA VAL A 124 -5.97 -18.76 -2.86
C VAL A 124 -5.82 -17.25 -2.69
N VAL A 125 -6.90 -16.50 -2.89
CA VAL A 125 -6.89 -15.05 -2.79
C VAL A 125 -6.67 -14.58 -1.36
N GLY A 126 -7.44 -15.12 -0.42
CA GLY A 126 -7.37 -14.70 0.97
C GLY A 126 -6.02 -15.04 1.61
N MET A 127 -5.55 -16.28 1.48
CA MET A 127 -4.26 -16.70 2.04
C MET A 127 -3.08 -16.03 1.32
N GLY A 128 -3.14 -15.89 -0.01
CA GLY A 128 -2.09 -15.21 -0.76
C GLY A 128 -1.92 -13.75 -0.30
N LEU A 129 -2.99 -12.98 -0.25
CA LEU A 129 -2.94 -11.58 0.22
C LEU A 129 -2.63 -11.44 1.72
N ALA A 130 -2.95 -12.46 2.52
CA ALA A 130 -2.64 -12.43 3.95
C ALA A 130 -1.13 -12.37 4.22
N VAL A 131 -0.31 -12.99 3.35
CA VAL A 131 1.12 -13.20 3.56
C VAL A 131 2.03 -12.63 2.46
N GLU A 132 1.46 -12.09 1.36
CA GLU A 132 2.26 -11.50 0.29
C GLU A 132 2.94 -10.22 0.76
N GLY A 133 4.26 -10.14 0.61
CA GLY A 133 5.11 -9.18 1.30
C GLY A 133 4.85 -7.71 0.96
N ILE A 134 4.63 -7.35 -0.30
CA ILE A 134 4.40 -5.95 -0.69
C ILE A 134 3.02 -5.48 -0.24
N TYR A 135 1.99 -6.33 -0.40
CA TYR A 135 0.65 -6.03 0.08
C TYR A 135 0.60 -5.99 1.61
N LEU A 136 1.26 -6.94 2.27
CA LEU A 136 1.41 -7.00 3.72
C LEU A 136 2.08 -5.74 4.26
N ARG A 137 3.18 -5.31 3.63
CA ARG A 137 3.88 -4.06 3.99
C ARG A 137 2.92 -2.88 4.00
N ARG A 138 2.20 -2.64 2.90
CA ARG A 138 1.33 -1.46 2.76
C ARG A 138 0.07 -1.52 3.61
N THR A 139 -0.45 -2.70 3.85
CA THR A 139 -1.64 -2.89 4.68
C THR A 139 -1.33 -3.20 6.14
N GLY A 140 -0.05 -3.32 6.50
CA GLY A 140 0.45 -3.54 7.87
C GLY A 140 1.26 -2.37 8.43
N GLN A 141 1.56 -1.36 7.62
CA GLN A 141 2.21 -0.13 8.06
C GLN A 141 1.20 0.87 8.63
N THR A 142 1.63 1.65 9.62
CA THR A 142 0.80 2.69 10.26
C THR A 142 0.66 3.89 9.33
N ASP A 143 -0.23 3.75 8.35
CA ASP A 143 -0.46 4.70 7.29
C ASP A 143 -1.96 4.67 6.90
N GLU A 144 -2.53 5.80 6.47
CA GLU A 144 -3.89 5.94 5.97
C GLU A 144 -4.17 5.08 4.73
N GLU A 145 -3.12 4.71 3.98
CA GLU A 145 -3.26 3.79 2.84
C GLU A 145 -3.88 2.44 3.25
N ALA A 146 -3.68 1.97 4.48
CA ALA A 146 -4.27 0.71 4.95
C ALA A 146 -5.81 0.75 4.93
N LEU A 147 -6.42 1.88 5.31
CA LEU A 147 -7.86 2.11 5.16
C LEU A 147 -8.28 2.15 3.68
N ALA A 148 -7.48 2.77 2.83
CA ALA A 148 -7.77 2.86 1.41
C ALA A 148 -7.80 1.48 0.73
N PHE A 149 -6.90 0.56 1.08
CA PHE A 149 -6.93 -0.82 0.59
C PHE A 149 -8.21 -1.58 0.97
N LEU A 150 -8.83 -1.25 2.10
CA LEU A 150 -10.13 -1.79 2.50
C LEU A 150 -11.26 -1.10 1.74
N LEU A 151 -11.26 0.24 1.69
CA LEU A 151 -12.39 1.03 1.21
C LEU A 151 -12.50 1.07 -0.32
N LEU A 152 -11.39 1.04 -1.06
CA LEU A 152 -11.38 1.10 -2.52
C LEU A 152 -12.15 -0.06 -3.18
N PRO A 153 -11.90 -1.34 -2.85
CA PRO A 153 -12.70 -2.43 -3.41
C PRO A 153 -14.15 -2.41 -2.91
N LEU A 154 -14.44 -1.92 -1.69
CA LEU A 154 -15.81 -1.70 -1.20
C LEU A 154 -16.52 -0.64 -2.02
N PHE A 155 -15.87 0.48 -2.34
CA PHE A 155 -16.39 1.53 -3.21
C PHE A 155 -16.71 0.97 -4.60
N ALA A 156 -15.78 0.25 -5.22
CA ALA A 156 -15.99 -0.37 -6.52
C ALA A 156 -17.18 -1.36 -6.52
N ILE A 157 -17.31 -2.18 -5.44
CA ILE A 157 -18.45 -3.08 -5.25
C ILE A 157 -19.76 -2.28 -5.06
N ALA A 158 -19.73 -1.19 -4.31
CA ALA A 158 -20.92 -0.37 -4.05
C ALA A 158 -21.41 0.31 -5.33
N VAL A 159 -20.50 0.90 -6.12
CA VAL A 159 -20.82 1.46 -7.44
C VAL A 159 -21.43 0.40 -8.35
N HIS A 160 -20.80 -0.78 -8.45
CA HIS A 160 -21.34 -1.89 -9.24
C HIS A 160 -22.74 -2.31 -8.77
N ARG A 161 -22.97 -2.37 -7.46
CA ARG A 161 -24.27 -2.71 -6.91
C ARG A 161 -25.32 -1.65 -7.21
N LEU A 162 -24.97 -0.39 -7.12
CA LEU A 162 -25.86 0.72 -7.49
C LEU A 162 -26.32 0.59 -8.96
N LEU A 163 -25.41 0.22 -9.87
CA LEU A 163 -25.69 0.07 -11.28
C LEU A 163 -26.49 -1.20 -11.65
N THR A 164 -26.44 -2.25 -10.80
CA THR A 164 -26.97 -3.58 -11.18
C THR A 164 -28.12 -4.08 -10.33
N THR A 165 -28.51 -3.36 -9.27
CA THR A 165 -29.51 -3.82 -8.30
C THR A 165 -30.59 -2.79 -8.08
N GLU A 166 -31.81 -3.06 -8.55
CA GLU A 166 -32.95 -2.17 -8.34
C GLU A 166 -33.47 -2.17 -6.89
N ARG A 167 -33.52 -3.38 -6.26
CA ARG A 167 -34.15 -3.60 -4.95
C ARG A 167 -33.58 -2.78 -3.80
N TYR A 168 -32.29 -2.43 -3.81
CA TYR A 168 -31.61 -1.71 -2.72
C TYR A 168 -30.85 -0.49 -3.21
N GLY A 169 -31.25 0.12 -4.32
CA GLY A 169 -30.55 1.24 -4.95
C GLY A 169 -30.25 2.39 -4.00
N ARG A 170 -31.23 2.81 -3.18
CA ARG A 170 -31.02 3.90 -2.20
C ARG A 170 -29.94 3.57 -1.16
N ARG A 171 -29.88 2.33 -0.65
CA ARG A 171 -28.86 1.91 0.33
C ARG A 171 -27.48 1.90 -0.28
N TRP A 172 -27.35 1.36 -1.49
CA TRP A 172 -26.07 1.38 -2.21
C TRP A 172 -25.67 2.79 -2.61
N GLY A 173 -26.63 3.63 -2.98
CA GLY A 173 -26.41 5.05 -3.23
C GLY A 173 -25.83 5.77 -2.00
N ALA A 174 -26.42 5.54 -0.81
CA ALA A 174 -25.90 6.11 0.43
C ALA A 174 -24.45 5.66 0.72
N VAL A 175 -24.14 4.37 0.54
CA VAL A 175 -22.76 3.86 0.71
C VAL A 175 -21.80 4.51 -0.29
N VAL A 176 -22.21 4.65 -1.55
CA VAL A 176 -21.39 5.32 -2.57
C VAL A 176 -21.13 6.77 -2.20
N VAL A 177 -22.15 7.50 -1.75
CA VAL A 177 -22.00 8.92 -1.36
C VAL A 177 -21.07 9.08 -0.17
N VAL A 178 -21.21 8.24 0.87
CA VAL A 178 -20.33 8.27 2.05
C VAL A 178 -18.88 7.99 1.67
N LEU A 179 -18.63 6.94 0.87
CA LEU A 179 -17.28 6.61 0.43
C LEU A 179 -16.71 7.67 -0.52
N PHE A 180 -17.55 8.20 -1.42
CA PHE A 180 -17.21 9.31 -2.31
C PHE A 180 -16.73 10.54 -1.52
N ALA A 181 -17.47 10.91 -0.45
CA ALA A 181 -17.11 12.04 0.39
C ALA A 181 -15.85 11.78 1.25
N ALA A 182 -15.67 10.53 1.68
CA ALA A 182 -14.57 10.16 2.58
C ALA A 182 -13.21 10.09 1.88
N PHE A 183 -13.14 9.72 0.59
CA PHE A 183 -11.86 9.48 -0.08
C PHE A 183 -10.90 10.69 -0.06
N PRO A 184 -11.30 11.92 -0.44
CA PRO A 184 -10.39 13.08 -0.38
C PRO A 184 -9.88 13.41 1.02
N LEU A 185 -10.66 13.10 2.06
CA LEU A 185 -10.30 13.29 3.47
C LEU A 185 -9.43 12.14 4.02
N LEU A 186 -9.38 11.02 3.30
CA LEU A 186 -8.70 9.81 3.72
C LEU A 186 -7.24 9.78 3.25
N HIS A 187 -7.02 9.97 1.93
CA HIS A 187 -5.69 9.92 1.33
C HIS A 187 -5.72 10.41 -0.12
N THR A 188 -4.90 11.41 -0.44
CA THR A 188 -4.86 12.04 -1.77
C THR A 188 -4.62 11.04 -2.90
N PHE A 189 -3.62 10.19 -2.74
CA PHE A 189 -3.25 9.21 -3.75
C PHE A 189 -4.35 8.17 -4.01
N SER A 190 -4.96 7.67 -2.93
CA SER A 190 -6.06 6.70 -3.03
C SER A 190 -7.33 7.30 -3.63
N SER A 191 -7.54 8.61 -3.44
CA SER A 191 -8.64 9.36 -4.07
C SER A 191 -8.48 9.42 -5.58
N LEU A 192 -7.26 9.63 -6.06
CA LEU A 192 -6.95 9.59 -7.50
C LEU A 192 -7.24 8.21 -8.08
N ILE A 193 -6.82 7.15 -7.38
CA ILE A 193 -7.13 5.77 -7.81
C ILE A 193 -8.65 5.53 -7.78
N ALA A 194 -9.36 5.99 -6.74
CA ALA A 194 -10.82 5.85 -6.65
C ALA A 194 -11.55 6.56 -7.80
N ALA A 195 -11.10 7.76 -8.19
CA ALA A 195 -11.62 8.50 -9.33
C ALA A 195 -11.42 7.72 -10.66
N LEU A 196 -10.24 7.12 -10.85
CA LEU A 196 -9.94 6.28 -12.01
C LEU A 196 -10.74 4.97 -11.99
N VAL A 197 -10.91 4.33 -10.84
CA VAL A 197 -11.75 3.13 -10.67
C VAL A 197 -13.21 3.46 -11.00
N LEU A 198 -13.74 4.57 -10.48
CA LEU A 198 -15.09 5.03 -10.81
C LEU A 198 -15.24 5.24 -12.32
N THR A 199 -14.30 5.96 -12.94
CA THR A 199 -14.27 6.18 -14.39
C THR A 199 -14.26 4.86 -15.15
N GLY A 200 -13.40 3.92 -14.74
CA GLY A 200 -13.28 2.60 -15.38
C GLY A 200 -14.54 1.75 -15.25
N VAL A 201 -15.16 1.69 -14.08
CA VAL A 201 -16.39 0.91 -13.84
C VAL A 201 -17.55 1.46 -14.68
N LEU A 202 -17.72 2.79 -14.70
CA LEU A 202 -18.78 3.44 -15.46
C LEU A 202 -18.55 3.33 -16.98
N ALA A 203 -17.33 3.50 -17.44
CA ALA A 203 -16.97 3.30 -18.84
C ALA A 203 -17.23 1.85 -19.31
N ALA A 204 -16.87 0.87 -18.50
CA ALA A 204 -17.14 -0.54 -18.78
C ALA A 204 -18.64 -0.88 -18.77
N HIS A 205 -19.42 -0.23 -17.92
CA HIS A 205 -20.88 -0.36 -17.91
C HIS A 205 -21.49 0.19 -19.20
N LEU A 206 -21.14 1.41 -19.60
CA LEU A 206 -21.62 2.07 -20.80
C LEU A 206 -21.22 1.33 -22.09
N ALA A 207 -20.03 0.75 -22.12
CA ALA A 207 -19.58 -0.02 -23.28
C ALA A 207 -20.44 -1.27 -23.53
N ARG A 208 -21.14 -1.78 -22.51
CA ARG A 208 -22.01 -2.97 -22.61
C ARG A 208 -23.50 -2.64 -22.72
N ILE A 209 -23.95 -1.63 -22.02
CA ILE A 209 -25.34 -1.21 -21.93
C ILE A 209 -25.38 0.28 -22.30
N PRO A 210 -25.29 0.60 -23.60
CA PRO A 210 -25.30 1.99 -24.04
C PRO A 210 -26.70 2.58 -23.84
N SER A 211 -26.79 3.54 -22.91
CA SER A 211 -28.00 4.30 -22.63
C SER A 211 -27.60 5.78 -22.49
N ARG A 212 -28.34 6.66 -23.13
CA ARG A 212 -28.09 8.12 -23.01
C ARG A 212 -28.23 8.59 -21.55
N ARG A 213 -29.20 8.05 -20.82
CA ARG A 213 -29.42 8.38 -19.40
C ARG A 213 -28.23 7.92 -18.56
N ASP A 214 -27.75 6.69 -18.75
CA ASP A 214 -26.64 6.15 -17.99
C ASP A 214 -25.33 6.87 -18.37
N ALA A 215 -25.15 7.28 -19.63
CA ALA A 215 -24.00 8.07 -20.06
C ALA A 215 -23.98 9.44 -19.37
N VAL A 216 -25.10 10.14 -19.31
CA VAL A 216 -25.18 11.44 -18.59
C VAL A 216 -24.94 11.23 -17.09
N THR A 217 -25.56 10.21 -16.47
CA THR A 217 -25.36 9.91 -15.06
C THR A 217 -23.90 9.56 -14.75
N ALA A 218 -23.26 8.77 -15.60
CA ALA A 218 -21.86 8.41 -15.47
C ALA A 218 -20.94 9.64 -15.59
N LEU A 219 -21.19 10.48 -16.59
CA LEU A 219 -20.45 11.72 -16.79
C LEU A 219 -20.56 12.64 -15.57
N VAL A 220 -21.81 12.84 -15.08
CA VAL A 220 -22.05 13.67 -13.89
C VAL A 220 -21.36 13.09 -12.65
N ALA A 221 -21.41 11.77 -12.44
CA ALA A 221 -20.76 11.13 -11.31
C ALA A 221 -19.23 11.25 -11.38
N VAL A 222 -18.62 11.01 -12.55
CA VAL A 222 -17.17 11.15 -12.75
C VAL A 222 -16.75 12.61 -12.61
N ALA A 223 -17.37 13.51 -13.36
CA ALA A 223 -17.07 14.94 -13.28
C ALA A 223 -17.30 15.49 -11.87
N GLY A 224 -18.39 15.09 -11.22
CA GLY A 224 -18.69 15.48 -9.84
C GLY A 224 -17.62 15.03 -8.84
N PHE A 225 -17.07 13.81 -8.99
CA PHE A 225 -15.98 13.35 -8.13
C PHE A 225 -14.70 14.15 -8.36
N TRP A 226 -14.32 14.37 -9.62
CA TRP A 226 -13.14 15.15 -9.96
C TRP A 226 -13.25 16.61 -9.49
N VAL A 227 -14.42 17.25 -9.71
CA VAL A 227 -14.67 18.64 -9.27
C VAL A 227 -14.65 18.74 -7.74
N TYR A 228 -15.29 17.78 -7.04
CA TYR A 228 -15.30 17.73 -5.58
C TYR A 228 -13.87 17.56 -5.03
N MET A 229 -13.15 16.54 -5.49
CA MET A 229 -11.79 16.25 -5.06
C MET A 229 -10.85 17.44 -5.33
N TRP A 230 -10.88 17.98 -6.55
CA TRP A 230 -10.08 19.12 -6.93
C TRP A 230 -10.43 20.38 -6.14
N GLY A 231 -11.72 20.67 -5.99
CA GLY A 231 -12.21 21.81 -5.22
C GLY A 231 -11.80 21.72 -3.75
N TYR A 232 -11.93 20.52 -3.14
CA TYR A 232 -11.48 20.29 -1.78
C TYR A 232 -9.97 20.56 -1.62
N TYR A 233 -9.14 20.03 -2.49
CA TYR A 233 -7.68 20.21 -2.38
C TYR A 233 -7.27 21.67 -2.66
N ARG A 234 -7.93 22.37 -3.57
CA ARG A 234 -7.66 23.81 -3.77
C ARG A 234 -8.06 24.67 -2.58
N ILE A 235 -9.13 24.32 -1.87
CA ILE A 235 -9.50 24.98 -0.61
C ILE A 235 -8.46 24.66 0.47
N ALA A 236 -8.03 23.41 0.59
CA ALA A 236 -7.02 22.99 1.53
C ALA A 236 -5.67 23.72 1.32
N GLU A 237 -5.18 23.81 0.08
CA GLU A 237 -3.98 24.61 -0.25
C GLU A 237 -4.09 26.06 0.19
N ARG A 238 -5.25 26.71 -0.04
CA ARG A 238 -5.49 28.08 0.41
C ARG A 238 -5.50 28.25 1.92
N SER A 239 -5.81 27.17 2.64
CA SER A 239 -5.76 27.09 4.11
C SER A 239 -4.38 26.69 4.62
N LEU A 240 -3.35 26.68 3.77
CA LEU A 240 -1.97 26.30 4.06
C LEU A 240 -1.81 24.81 4.48
N LEU A 241 -2.77 23.98 4.14
CA LEU A 241 -2.66 22.53 4.34
C LEU A 241 -1.88 21.91 3.19
N GLU A 242 -0.93 21.03 3.53
CA GLU A 242 -0.17 20.27 2.54
C GLU A 242 -1.08 19.30 1.78
N VAL A 243 -0.98 19.30 0.44
CA VAL A 243 -1.78 18.44 -0.46
C VAL A 243 -0.84 17.64 -1.37
N PRO A 244 -0.36 16.47 -0.93
CA PRO A 244 0.56 15.65 -1.69
C PRO A 244 -0.06 15.20 -3.02
N TYR A 245 0.77 14.98 -4.05
CA TYR A 245 0.43 14.44 -5.39
C TYR A 245 -0.37 15.33 -6.33
N VAL A 246 -1.08 16.37 -5.87
CA VAL A 246 -1.87 17.24 -6.73
C VAL A 246 -0.98 17.98 -7.72
N ASP A 247 0.13 18.51 -7.26
CA ASP A 247 1.10 19.24 -8.10
C ASP A 247 1.68 18.37 -9.21
N ARG A 248 1.95 17.08 -8.92
CA ARG A 248 2.50 16.14 -9.90
C ARG A 248 1.55 15.91 -11.08
N ILE A 249 0.24 15.86 -10.82
CA ILE A 249 -0.77 15.70 -11.87
C ILE A 249 -1.02 17.04 -12.57
N SER A 250 -1.05 18.12 -11.81
CA SER A 250 -1.24 19.47 -12.32
C SER A 250 -0.12 19.92 -13.26
N ALA A 251 1.10 19.41 -13.07
CA ALA A 251 2.23 19.72 -13.94
C ALA A 251 2.07 19.14 -15.36
N TYR A 252 1.35 18.02 -15.51
CA TYR A 252 1.18 17.33 -16.81
C TYR A 252 -0.29 16.90 -17.07
N PRO A 253 -1.26 17.83 -17.06
CA PRO A 253 -2.69 17.49 -17.11
C PRO A 253 -3.10 16.81 -18.41
N GLY A 254 -2.52 17.24 -19.54
CA GLY A 254 -2.79 16.62 -20.86
C GLY A 254 -2.30 15.18 -20.95
N LEU A 255 -1.13 14.89 -20.39
CA LEU A 255 -0.59 13.52 -20.31
C LEU A 255 -1.45 12.65 -19.40
N PHE A 256 -1.88 13.18 -18.25
CA PHE A 256 -2.78 12.45 -17.35
C PHE A 256 -4.11 12.10 -18.04
N LEU A 257 -4.72 13.07 -18.75
CA LEU A 257 -5.94 12.82 -19.53
C LEU A 257 -5.72 11.77 -20.62
N ALA A 258 -4.58 11.78 -21.30
CA ALA A 258 -4.24 10.75 -22.28
C ALA A 258 -4.22 9.34 -21.65
N TRP A 259 -3.66 9.20 -20.45
CA TRP A 259 -3.66 7.93 -19.71
C TRP A 259 -5.06 7.53 -19.22
N VAL A 260 -5.94 8.47 -18.89
CA VAL A 260 -7.37 8.19 -18.61
C VAL A 260 -8.07 7.65 -19.87
N VAL A 261 -7.78 8.20 -21.04
CA VAL A 261 -8.31 7.69 -22.33
C VAL A 261 -7.78 6.27 -22.58
N VAL A 262 -6.50 6.01 -22.33
CA VAL A 262 -5.90 4.66 -22.42
C VAL A 262 -6.60 3.68 -21.47
N LEU A 263 -6.92 4.08 -20.23
CA LEU A 263 -7.71 3.26 -19.29
C LEU A 263 -9.03 2.81 -19.91
N VAL A 264 -9.80 3.77 -20.41
CA VAL A 264 -11.12 3.49 -21.01
C VAL A 264 -10.97 2.61 -22.25
N ALA A 265 -10.05 2.95 -23.14
CA ALA A 265 -9.78 2.17 -24.36
C ALA A 265 -9.37 0.73 -24.05
N THR A 266 -8.51 0.53 -23.04
CA THR A 266 -8.06 -0.80 -22.61
C THR A 266 -9.21 -1.63 -22.03
N LEU A 267 -10.09 -1.04 -21.23
CA LEU A 267 -11.29 -1.72 -20.73
C LEU A 267 -12.24 -2.16 -21.84
N VAL A 268 -12.45 -1.30 -22.84
CA VAL A 268 -13.25 -1.63 -24.04
C VAL A 268 -12.56 -2.73 -24.85
N TRP A 269 -11.23 -2.64 -25.02
CA TRP A 269 -10.44 -3.65 -25.73
C TRP A 269 -10.57 -5.02 -25.06
N PHE A 270 -10.48 -5.12 -23.73
CA PHE A 270 -10.67 -6.38 -23.01
C PHE A 270 -12.05 -7.01 -23.26
N GLN A 271 -13.08 -6.20 -23.44
CA GLN A 271 -14.43 -6.71 -23.71
C GLN A 271 -14.61 -7.25 -25.14
N ARG A 272 -13.81 -6.76 -26.09
CA ARG A 272 -13.97 -7.06 -27.52
C ARG A 272 -12.96 -8.07 -28.06
N THR A 273 -11.86 -8.33 -27.36
CA THR A 273 -10.77 -9.17 -27.86
C THR A 273 -10.88 -10.64 -27.43
N SER A 274 -10.19 -11.50 -28.18
CA SER A 274 -10.13 -12.93 -27.87
C SER A 274 -9.28 -13.22 -26.62
N ALA A 275 -9.59 -14.33 -25.91
CA ALA A 275 -8.82 -14.76 -24.74
C ALA A 275 -7.35 -15.02 -25.05
N ARG A 276 -7.05 -15.50 -26.26
CA ARG A 276 -5.67 -15.77 -26.69
C ARG A 276 -4.89 -14.46 -26.81
N LEU A 277 -5.48 -13.47 -27.49
CA LEU A 277 -4.85 -12.16 -27.67
C LEU A 277 -4.62 -11.46 -26.33
N GLN A 278 -5.62 -11.48 -25.41
CA GLN A 278 -5.45 -10.92 -24.07
C GLN A 278 -4.27 -11.55 -23.32
N ARG A 279 -4.16 -12.89 -23.32
CA ARG A 279 -3.07 -13.60 -22.65
C ARG A 279 -1.70 -13.28 -23.26
N VAL A 280 -1.60 -13.25 -24.57
CA VAL A 280 -0.33 -12.96 -25.25
C VAL A 280 0.11 -11.52 -24.99
N THR A 281 -0.80 -10.55 -25.15
CA THR A 281 -0.47 -9.13 -24.96
C THR A 281 -0.10 -8.84 -23.49
N ILE A 282 -0.94 -9.28 -22.55
CA ILE A 282 -0.67 -9.01 -21.13
C ILE A 282 0.50 -9.85 -20.62
N GLY A 283 0.61 -11.11 -21.03
CA GLY A 283 1.78 -11.94 -20.68
C GLY A 283 3.08 -11.35 -21.20
N GLY A 284 3.08 -10.83 -22.42
CA GLY A 284 4.23 -10.11 -22.99
C GLY A 284 4.57 -8.83 -22.22
N ALA A 285 3.56 -8.00 -21.88
CA ALA A 285 3.77 -6.78 -21.09
C ALA A 285 4.33 -7.08 -19.69
N VAL A 286 3.79 -8.12 -19.02
CA VAL A 286 4.29 -8.59 -17.72
C VAL A 286 5.72 -9.11 -17.84
N GLY A 287 6.03 -9.93 -18.86
CA GLY A 287 7.38 -10.41 -19.12
C GLY A 287 8.38 -9.26 -19.31
N LEU A 288 8.00 -8.26 -20.12
CA LEU A 288 8.81 -7.06 -20.33
C LEU A 288 9.04 -6.29 -19.01
N TRP A 289 8.00 -6.16 -18.17
CA TRP A 289 8.13 -5.50 -16.86
C TRP A 289 9.14 -6.21 -15.95
N PHE A 290 9.07 -7.54 -15.83
CA PHE A 290 10.05 -8.32 -15.04
C PHE A 290 11.47 -8.23 -15.63
N LEU A 291 11.61 -8.21 -16.95
CA LEU A 291 12.91 -7.98 -17.61
C LEU A 291 13.46 -6.60 -17.28
N THR A 292 12.61 -5.56 -17.26
CA THR A 292 13.02 -4.20 -16.88
C THR A 292 13.48 -4.14 -15.42
N LEU A 293 12.77 -4.81 -14.51
CA LEU A 293 13.20 -4.91 -13.09
C LEU A 293 14.53 -5.65 -12.96
N GLY A 294 14.74 -6.73 -13.73
CA GLY A 294 16.01 -7.45 -13.77
C GLY A 294 17.16 -6.58 -14.32
N ALA A 295 16.90 -5.81 -15.37
CA ALA A 295 17.87 -4.86 -15.91
C ALA A 295 18.23 -3.77 -14.88
N ASN A 296 17.24 -3.25 -14.13
CA ASN A 296 17.47 -2.25 -13.09
C ASN A 296 18.28 -2.78 -11.89
N ALA A 297 18.37 -4.09 -11.70
CA ALA A 297 19.28 -4.68 -10.71
C ALA A 297 20.73 -4.73 -11.16
N LEU A 298 20.97 -4.73 -12.47
CA LEU A 298 22.32 -4.74 -13.05
C LEU A 298 22.87 -3.33 -13.27
N GLN A 299 22.00 -2.43 -13.74
CA GLN A 299 22.33 -1.02 -13.96
C GLN A 299 21.06 -0.17 -13.79
N THR A 300 21.22 1.08 -13.40
CA THR A 300 20.09 2.00 -13.25
C THR A 300 19.39 2.22 -14.58
N VAL A 301 18.17 1.68 -14.73
CA VAL A 301 17.34 1.86 -15.93
C VAL A 301 16.57 3.18 -15.89
N PHE A 302 16.10 3.57 -14.69
CA PHE A 302 15.37 4.81 -14.48
C PHE A 302 16.31 5.88 -13.94
N PRO A 303 16.55 7.00 -14.65
CA PRO A 303 17.40 8.09 -14.18
C PRO A 303 16.94 8.61 -12.80
N GLY A 304 17.91 8.96 -11.96
CA GLY A 304 17.64 9.46 -10.59
C GLY A 304 17.21 8.39 -9.58
N THR A 305 17.22 7.11 -9.95
CA THR A 305 16.92 5.99 -9.03
C THR A 305 18.19 5.21 -8.69
N GLN A 306 18.13 4.44 -7.61
CA GLN A 306 19.17 3.46 -7.28
C GLN A 306 18.89 2.13 -7.98
N THR A 307 19.93 1.32 -8.16
CA THR A 307 19.80 -0.07 -8.61
C THR A 307 19.01 -0.87 -7.58
N THR A 308 18.15 -1.77 -8.06
CA THR A 308 17.41 -2.68 -7.18
C THR A 308 18.39 -3.68 -6.54
N PRO A 309 18.48 -3.76 -5.19
CA PRO A 309 19.32 -4.76 -4.53
C PRO A 309 18.94 -6.19 -4.97
N ALA A 310 19.95 -7.01 -5.30
CA ALA A 310 19.73 -8.37 -5.81
C ALA A 310 18.90 -9.24 -4.85
N GLY A 311 19.08 -9.09 -3.53
CA GLY A 311 18.29 -9.80 -2.52
C GLY A 311 16.79 -9.45 -2.59
N LEU A 312 16.44 -8.17 -2.79
CA LEU A 312 15.06 -7.74 -2.97
C LEU A 312 14.48 -8.27 -4.29
N LEU A 313 15.28 -8.30 -5.37
CA LEU A 313 14.84 -8.82 -6.66
C LEU A 313 14.46 -10.31 -6.55
N VAL A 314 15.25 -11.13 -5.83
CA VAL A 314 14.94 -12.55 -5.60
C VAL A 314 13.60 -12.71 -4.88
N LEU A 315 13.35 -11.90 -3.85
CA LEU A 315 12.07 -11.94 -3.13
C LEU A 315 10.90 -11.51 -4.03
N VAL A 316 11.04 -10.45 -4.82
CA VAL A 316 10.01 -9.96 -5.75
C VAL A 316 9.77 -10.97 -6.88
N ALA A 317 10.79 -11.72 -7.33
CA ALA A 317 10.64 -12.70 -8.40
C ALA A 317 9.61 -13.79 -8.08
N ALA A 318 9.43 -14.14 -6.79
CA ALA A 318 8.39 -15.09 -6.38
C ALA A 318 6.97 -14.59 -6.71
N PHE A 319 6.75 -13.29 -6.77
CA PHE A 319 5.47 -12.69 -7.16
C PHE A 319 5.09 -12.97 -8.63
N ALA A 320 6.05 -13.35 -9.48
CA ALA A 320 5.74 -13.77 -10.86
C ALA A 320 4.75 -14.95 -10.90
N VAL A 321 4.77 -15.83 -9.91
CA VAL A 321 3.89 -17.00 -9.85
C VAL A 321 2.41 -16.60 -9.80
N PRO A 322 1.91 -15.83 -8.82
CA PRO A 322 0.52 -15.36 -8.84
C PRO A 322 0.19 -14.52 -10.10
N VAL A 323 1.14 -13.74 -10.61
CA VAL A 323 0.93 -12.94 -11.84
C VAL A 323 0.68 -13.83 -13.06
N LEU A 324 1.41 -14.92 -13.23
CA LEU A 324 1.17 -15.90 -14.32
C LEU A 324 -0.25 -16.48 -14.26
N PHE A 325 -0.73 -16.85 -13.06
CA PHE A 325 -2.11 -17.32 -12.90
C PHE A 325 -3.14 -16.20 -13.08
N ALA A 326 -2.81 -14.94 -12.77
CA ALA A 326 -3.67 -13.80 -13.05
C ALA A 326 -3.85 -13.60 -14.56
N VAL A 327 -2.81 -13.76 -15.38
CA VAL A 327 -2.90 -13.73 -16.86
C VAL A 327 -3.84 -14.83 -17.38
N VAL A 328 -3.85 -16.01 -16.75
CA VAL A 328 -4.79 -17.09 -17.09
C VAL A 328 -6.22 -16.73 -16.70
N GLY A 329 -6.43 -16.11 -15.55
CA GLY A 329 -7.75 -15.72 -15.02
C GLY A 329 -8.38 -14.51 -15.70
N LEU A 330 -7.57 -13.62 -16.25
CA LEU A 330 -7.97 -12.34 -16.83
C LEU A 330 -9.07 -12.45 -17.91
N PRO A 331 -9.03 -13.37 -18.91
CA PRO A 331 -10.10 -13.49 -19.89
C PRO A 331 -11.44 -13.95 -19.30
N LEU A 332 -11.44 -14.60 -18.14
CA LEU A 332 -12.68 -14.99 -17.47
C LEU A 332 -13.36 -13.78 -16.80
N ALA A 333 -12.55 -12.87 -16.22
CA ALA A 333 -13.04 -11.62 -15.70
C ALA A 333 -13.55 -10.69 -16.82
N SER A 334 -12.80 -10.53 -17.90
CA SER A 334 -13.15 -9.64 -19.00
C SER A 334 -14.46 -10.02 -19.72
N ARG A 335 -14.79 -11.31 -19.71
CA ARG A 335 -16.00 -11.87 -20.36
C ARG A 335 -17.19 -12.04 -19.41
N ASP A 336 -17.05 -11.64 -18.15
CA ASP A 336 -18.14 -11.74 -17.19
C ASP A 336 -19.35 -10.91 -17.61
N ARG A 337 -20.49 -11.58 -17.81
CA ARG A 337 -21.73 -10.93 -18.26
C ARG A 337 -22.40 -10.05 -17.20
N ARG A 338 -22.09 -10.26 -15.92
CA ARG A 338 -22.71 -9.53 -14.78
C ARG A 338 -21.91 -8.30 -14.34
N LEU A 339 -20.94 -7.86 -15.13
CA LEU A 339 -20.14 -6.65 -14.91
C LEU A 339 -19.22 -6.64 -13.68
N ILE A 340 -19.18 -7.69 -12.86
CA ILE A 340 -18.26 -7.74 -11.74
C ILE A 340 -16.80 -7.94 -12.20
N GLY A 341 -16.59 -8.64 -13.30
CA GLY A 341 -15.26 -8.77 -13.91
C GLY A 341 -14.67 -7.43 -14.34
N PRO A 342 -15.40 -6.56 -15.05
CA PRO A 342 -14.97 -5.19 -15.31
C PRO A 342 -14.61 -4.37 -14.06
N VAL A 343 -15.26 -4.60 -12.92
CA VAL A 343 -14.86 -3.98 -11.64
C VAL A 343 -13.46 -4.40 -11.23
N VAL A 344 -13.15 -5.71 -11.33
CA VAL A 344 -11.81 -6.23 -11.04
C VAL A 344 -10.77 -5.65 -12.01
N LEU A 345 -11.14 -5.52 -13.30
CA LEU A 345 -10.27 -4.89 -14.30
C LEU A 345 -10.06 -3.39 -14.04
N ALA A 346 -11.07 -2.66 -13.61
CA ALA A 346 -10.92 -1.26 -13.23
C ALA A 346 -10.00 -1.10 -12.01
N LEU A 347 -10.14 -1.97 -10.99
CA LEU A 347 -9.23 -2.01 -9.83
C LEU A 347 -7.79 -2.37 -10.23
N LEU A 348 -7.58 -3.15 -11.29
CA LEU A 348 -6.26 -3.47 -11.82
C LEU A 348 -5.67 -2.31 -12.62
N LEU A 349 -6.44 -1.76 -13.55
CA LEU A 349 -5.92 -0.80 -14.54
C LEU A 349 -5.79 0.62 -13.98
N ALA A 350 -6.63 1.04 -13.04
CA ALA A 350 -6.55 2.37 -12.46
C ALA A 350 -5.18 2.66 -11.82
N PRO A 351 -4.63 1.81 -10.92
CA PRO A 351 -3.29 2.03 -10.40
C PRO A 351 -2.19 1.88 -11.47
N ILE A 352 -2.36 1.00 -12.47
CA ILE A 352 -1.43 0.87 -13.60
C ILE A 352 -1.35 2.19 -14.38
N VAL A 353 -2.46 2.89 -14.58
CA VAL A 353 -2.47 4.22 -15.20
C VAL A 353 -1.61 5.21 -14.43
N ILE A 354 -1.70 5.22 -13.09
CA ILE A 354 -0.85 6.08 -12.26
C ILE A 354 0.64 5.70 -12.40
N VAL A 355 0.95 4.39 -12.44
CA VAL A 355 2.33 3.92 -12.65
C VAL A 355 2.89 4.45 -13.96
N TYR A 356 2.18 4.24 -15.07
CA TYR A 356 2.65 4.67 -16.38
C TYR A 356 2.61 6.18 -16.56
N PHE A 357 1.61 6.87 -16.02
CA PHE A 357 1.62 8.33 -15.96
C PHE A 357 2.89 8.83 -15.29
N SER A 358 3.21 8.32 -14.10
CA SER A 358 4.37 8.75 -13.35
C SER A 358 5.68 8.50 -14.10
N LEU A 359 5.87 7.32 -14.68
CA LEU A 359 7.09 6.96 -15.42
C LEU A 359 7.22 7.70 -16.76
N THR A 360 6.12 8.24 -17.32
CA THR A 360 6.13 9.00 -18.58
C THR A 360 6.10 10.51 -18.38
N ALA A 361 5.68 10.98 -17.20
CA ALA A 361 5.65 12.41 -16.89
C ALA A 361 7.03 12.94 -16.52
N SER A 362 7.74 12.23 -15.63
CA SER A 362 9.09 12.59 -15.21
C SER A 362 9.79 11.37 -14.60
N LEU A 363 11.12 11.34 -14.69
CA LEU A 363 11.95 10.29 -14.11
C LEU A 363 12.65 10.77 -12.82
N THR A 364 12.09 11.78 -12.15
CA THR A 364 12.60 12.22 -10.83
C THR A 364 12.21 11.23 -9.72
N PRO A 365 12.92 11.22 -8.59
CA PRO A 365 12.63 10.34 -7.46
C PRO A 365 11.18 10.41 -6.96
N GLU A 366 10.55 11.60 -7.01
CA GLU A 366 9.17 11.81 -6.57
C GLU A 366 8.16 11.08 -7.46
N TYR A 367 8.34 11.16 -8.79
CA TYR A 367 7.49 10.45 -9.75
C TYR A 367 7.74 8.94 -9.70
N TYR A 368 8.98 8.52 -9.54
CA TYR A 368 9.30 7.12 -9.34
C TYR A 368 8.67 6.57 -8.04
N GLY A 369 8.75 7.33 -6.95
CA GLY A 369 8.06 6.98 -5.69
C GLY A 369 6.54 6.86 -5.87
N THR A 370 5.93 7.74 -6.69
CA THR A 370 4.49 7.65 -7.04
C THR A 370 4.18 6.38 -7.82
N ALA A 371 5.03 5.99 -8.77
CA ALA A 371 4.88 4.73 -9.52
C ALA A 371 4.97 3.50 -8.60
N LEU A 372 5.94 3.47 -7.67
CA LEU A 372 6.08 2.39 -6.69
C LEU A 372 4.84 2.27 -5.78
N ARG A 373 4.26 3.39 -5.33
CA ARG A 373 3.00 3.38 -4.56
C ARG A 373 1.83 2.87 -5.40
N GLY A 374 1.69 3.33 -6.64
CA GLY A 374 0.65 2.84 -7.57
C GLY A 374 0.73 1.33 -7.80
N GLN A 375 1.94 0.79 -7.94
CA GLN A 375 2.16 -0.63 -8.12
C GLN A 375 1.58 -1.46 -6.97
N THR A 376 1.60 -0.98 -5.72
CA THR A 376 1.10 -1.76 -4.57
C THR A 376 -0.40 -2.05 -4.65
N PHE A 377 -1.19 -1.15 -5.24
CA PHE A 377 -2.63 -1.34 -5.42
C PHE A 377 -2.98 -2.41 -6.47
N VAL A 378 -2.03 -2.82 -7.30
CA VAL A 378 -2.21 -3.88 -8.31
C VAL A 378 -2.30 -5.27 -7.67
N HIS A 379 -1.71 -5.48 -6.48
CA HIS A 379 -1.62 -6.80 -5.85
C HIS A 379 -2.98 -7.44 -5.55
N LEU A 380 -3.93 -6.68 -4.99
CA LEU A 380 -5.27 -7.19 -4.69
C LEU A 380 -6.00 -7.72 -5.94
N PRO A 381 -6.18 -6.97 -7.04
CA PRO A 381 -6.82 -7.49 -8.24
C PRO A 381 -6.00 -8.61 -8.93
N VAL A 382 -4.66 -8.60 -8.84
CA VAL A 382 -3.82 -9.70 -9.33
C VAL A 382 -4.15 -10.99 -8.60
N PHE A 383 -4.22 -10.99 -7.26
CA PHE A 383 -4.60 -12.20 -6.52
C PHE A 383 -6.04 -12.62 -6.80
N VAL A 384 -6.99 -11.70 -6.98
CA VAL A 384 -8.36 -12.02 -7.42
C VAL A 384 -8.35 -12.79 -8.75
N LEU A 385 -7.58 -12.30 -9.73
CA LEU A 385 -7.43 -12.95 -11.03
C LEU A 385 -6.66 -14.27 -10.92
N ALA A 386 -5.61 -14.34 -10.09
CA ALA A 386 -4.84 -15.56 -9.85
C ALA A 386 -5.71 -16.68 -9.25
N GLY A 387 -6.52 -16.37 -8.23
CA GLY A 387 -7.45 -17.34 -7.65
C GLY A 387 -8.43 -17.91 -8.66
N ILE A 388 -8.92 -17.05 -9.58
CA ILE A 388 -9.78 -17.47 -10.70
C ILE A 388 -9.00 -18.32 -11.69
N GLY A 389 -7.76 -17.95 -12.01
CA GLY A 389 -6.88 -18.70 -12.89
C GLY A 389 -6.60 -20.10 -12.36
N VAL A 390 -6.18 -20.21 -11.08
CA VAL A 390 -5.95 -21.51 -10.40
C VAL A 390 -7.19 -22.39 -10.42
N ALA A 391 -8.33 -21.83 -9.99
CA ALA A 391 -9.57 -22.58 -9.96
C ALA A 391 -10.02 -23.02 -11.38
N SER A 392 -9.65 -22.29 -12.40
CA SER A 392 -9.94 -22.63 -13.79
C SER A 392 -9.05 -23.74 -14.32
N VAL A 393 -7.77 -23.73 -13.95
CA VAL A 393 -6.81 -24.79 -14.31
C VAL A 393 -7.13 -26.08 -13.56
N ALA A 394 -7.33 -26.01 -12.24
CA ALA A 394 -7.56 -27.15 -11.37
C ALA A 394 -8.85 -27.93 -11.73
N TYR A 395 -9.90 -27.20 -12.13
CA TYR A 395 -11.21 -27.79 -12.48
C TYR A 395 -11.52 -27.70 -13.99
N ARG A 396 -10.51 -27.69 -14.85
CA ARG A 396 -10.71 -27.79 -16.29
C ARG A 396 -11.30 -29.17 -16.59
N GLN A 397 -12.56 -29.21 -17.00
CA GLN A 397 -13.20 -30.46 -17.43
C GLN A 397 -12.48 -30.92 -18.69
N SER A 398 -11.74 -32.00 -18.62
CA SER A 398 -11.48 -32.84 -19.80
C SER A 398 -12.83 -33.41 -20.21
N PRO A 399 -13.30 -33.22 -21.46
CA PRO A 399 -14.37 -34.04 -22.00
C PRO A 399 -13.81 -35.47 -22.01
N SER A 400 -14.24 -36.32 -21.07
CA SER A 400 -14.00 -37.75 -21.18
C SER A 400 -15.04 -38.28 -22.17
N PRO A 401 -14.61 -38.86 -23.28
CA PRO A 401 -15.54 -39.54 -24.22
C PRO A 401 -16.21 -40.76 -23.59
N ASP A 402 -15.56 -41.32 -22.58
CA ASP A 402 -16.01 -42.57 -21.93
C ASP A 402 -16.40 -42.26 -20.49
N GLY A 403 -17.64 -42.41 -20.14
CA GLY A 403 -18.30 -42.12 -18.86
C GLY A 403 -17.68 -42.64 -17.56
N GLY A 404 -16.38 -42.81 -17.46
CA GLY A 404 -15.61 -43.24 -16.31
C GLY A 404 -15.49 -42.17 -15.22
N LEU A 405 -16.39 -42.16 -14.28
CA LEU A 405 -16.58 -41.13 -13.24
C LEU A 405 -15.57 -41.18 -12.06
N GLY A 406 -14.64 -42.13 -12.01
CA GLY A 406 -13.86 -42.42 -10.78
C GLY A 406 -12.52 -41.67 -10.64
N THR A 407 -11.73 -41.55 -11.69
CA THR A 407 -10.33 -41.06 -11.62
C THR A 407 -10.18 -39.55 -11.76
N SER A 408 -11.13 -38.86 -12.36
CA SER A 408 -11.07 -37.42 -12.69
C SER A 408 -11.22 -36.51 -11.43
N LYS A 409 -11.99 -36.90 -10.41
CA LYS A 409 -12.22 -36.06 -9.22
C LYS A 409 -11.00 -36.03 -8.28
N ALA A 410 -10.38 -37.17 -8.02
CA ALA A 410 -9.20 -37.24 -7.16
C ALA A 410 -8.01 -36.49 -7.76
N HIS A 411 -7.84 -36.55 -9.09
CA HIS A 411 -6.78 -35.81 -9.79
C HIS A 411 -7.00 -34.29 -9.73
N SER A 412 -8.22 -33.80 -9.93
CA SER A 412 -8.53 -32.38 -9.83
C SER A 412 -8.34 -31.80 -8.44
N HIS A 413 -8.64 -32.58 -7.37
CA HIS A 413 -8.38 -32.18 -5.99
C HIS A 413 -6.88 -32.08 -5.68
N ARG A 414 -6.09 -33.08 -6.08
CA ARG A 414 -4.62 -33.03 -5.92
C ARG A 414 -4.01 -31.84 -6.64
N LEU A 415 -4.39 -31.61 -7.89
CA LEU A 415 -3.90 -30.46 -8.64
C LEU A 415 -4.30 -29.12 -7.98
N ALA A 416 -5.54 -29.01 -7.50
CA ALA A 416 -6.00 -27.83 -6.77
C ALA A 416 -5.15 -27.55 -5.53
N THR A 417 -4.85 -28.60 -4.74
CA THR A 417 -4.00 -28.50 -3.54
C THR A 417 -2.58 -28.06 -3.92
N VAL A 418 -1.95 -28.72 -4.90
CA VAL A 418 -0.59 -28.38 -5.33
C VAL A 418 -0.51 -26.92 -5.81
N LEU A 419 -1.42 -26.47 -6.66
CA LEU A 419 -1.43 -25.10 -7.16
C LEU A 419 -1.67 -24.07 -6.05
N THR A 420 -2.51 -24.38 -5.08
CA THR A 420 -2.72 -23.53 -3.91
C THR A 420 -1.45 -23.42 -3.08
N VAL A 421 -0.80 -24.53 -2.80
CA VAL A 421 0.46 -24.57 -2.04
C VAL A 421 1.53 -23.75 -2.77
N VAL A 422 1.68 -23.93 -4.08
CA VAL A 422 2.67 -23.18 -4.90
C VAL A 422 2.45 -21.67 -4.79
N ILE A 423 1.20 -21.19 -4.91
CA ILE A 423 0.92 -19.76 -4.80
C ILE A 423 1.14 -19.24 -3.38
N VAL A 424 0.70 -19.97 -2.37
CA VAL A 424 0.89 -19.55 -0.98
C VAL A 424 2.36 -19.54 -0.61
N VAL A 425 3.14 -20.55 -1.01
CA VAL A 425 4.60 -20.57 -0.82
C VAL A 425 5.27 -19.41 -1.54
N ALA A 426 4.87 -19.13 -2.80
CA ALA A 426 5.39 -17.98 -3.53
C ALA A 426 5.04 -16.64 -2.84
N ALA A 427 3.83 -16.51 -2.28
CA ALA A 427 3.44 -15.34 -1.52
C ALA A 427 4.24 -15.22 -0.21
N VAL A 428 4.42 -16.32 0.54
CA VAL A 428 5.26 -16.35 1.75
C VAL A 428 6.71 -16.00 1.45
N ALA A 429 7.25 -16.44 0.31
CA ALA A 429 8.62 -16.12 -0.09
C ALA A 429 8.85 -14.59 -0.27
N THR A 430 7.80 -13.83 -0.55
CA THR A 430 7.88 -12.35 -0.61
C THR A 430 7.76 -11.68 0.76
N MET A 431 7.31 -12.40 1.81
CA MET A 431 6.98 -11.84 3.13
C MET A 431 8.10 -11.01 3.79
N PRO A 432 9.41 -11.35 3.67
CA PRO A 432 10.47 -10.53 4.24
C PRO A 432 10.47 -9.07 3.75
N ILE A 433 9.93 -8.80 2.54
CA ILE A 433 9.83 -7.43 2.00
C ILE A 433 8.94 -6.54 2.90
N ALA A 434 7.98 -7.14 3.61
CA ALA A 434 7.10 -6.38 4.51
C ALA A 434 7.85 -5.71 5.66
N PHE A 435 8.97 -6.29 6.09
CA PHE A 435 9.69 -5.90 7.30
C PHE A 435 11.07 -5.29 7.01
N VAL A 436 11.40 -5.06 5.74
CA VAL A 436 12.72 -4.59 5.31
C VAL A 436 13.16 -3.28 5.98
N ASN A 437 12.23 -2.42 6.36
CA ASN A 437 12.52 -1.15 7.04
C ASN A 437 12.54 -1.27 8.57
N LEU A 438 12.28 -2.44 9.12
CA LEU A 438 12.30 -2.74 10.55
C LEU A 438 13.47 -3.66 10.92
N ASP A 439 14.09 -4.28 9.93
CA ASP A 439 15.18 -5.24 10.06
C ASP A 439 16.42 -4.80 9.29
N THR A 440 17.49 -5.56 9.40
CA THR A 440 18.84 -5.31 8.87
C THR A 440 18.98 -5.40 7.35
N LEU A 441 17.92 -5.74 6.61
CA LEU A 441 17.93 -5.79 5.13
C LEU A 441 18.07 -4.41 4.46
N ALA A 442 17.69 -3.35 5.20
CA ALA A 442 17.87 -1.96 4.78
C ALA A 442 18.05 -1.07 6.04
N PHE A 443 18.32 0.22 5.82
CA PHE A 443 18.38 1.18 6.93
C PHE A 443 17.02 1.26 7.67
N PRO A 444 17.02 1.23 9.03
CA PRO A 444 15.80 1.29 9.82
C PRO A 444 15.07 2.64 9.64
N THR A 445 13.78 2.60 9.34
CA THR A 445 12.90 3.80 9.30
C THR A 445 11.94 3.86 10.49
N GLY A 446 11.78 2.76 11.23
CA GLY A 446 11.04 2.72 12.49
C GLY A 446 11.90 3.09 13.69
N ALA A 447 11.29 3.20 14.87
CA ALA A 447 11.95 3.38 16.14
C ALA A 447 11.49 2.35 17.17
N THR A 448 12.42 1.84 17.97
CA THR A 448 12.10 1.06 19.18
C THR A 448 11.67 2.01 20.30
N GLU A 449 11.11 1.48 21.38
CA GLU A 449 10.74 2.33 22.55
C GLU A 449 11.94 3.08 23.13
N SER A 450 13.11 2.44 23.22
CA SER A 450 14.34 3.08 23.69
C SER A 450 14.81 4.19 22.76
N GLN A 451 14.72 3.98 21.44
CA GLN A 451 15.04 4.97 20.43
C GLN A 451 14.06 6.15 20.46
N PHE A 452 12.77 5.87 20.66
CA PHE A 452 11.77 6.91 20.83
C PHE A 452 11.98 7.71 22.12
N ALA A 453 12.39 7.05 23.22
CA ALA A 453 12.78 7.73 24.46
C ALA A 453 13.97 8.68 24.25
N ALA A 454 14.95 8.31 23.41
CA ALA A 454 16.06 9.20 23.05
C ALA A 454 15.57 10.42 22.23
N ALA A 455 14.64 10.21 21.30
CA ALA A 455 14.00 11.31 20.58
C ALA A 455 13.21 12.25 21.51
N THR A 456 12.48 11.68 22.48
CA THR A 456 11.77 12.44 23.52
C THR A 456 12.76 13.25 24.37
N PHE A 457 13.82 12.62 24.85
CA PHE A 457 14.87 13.30 25.63
C PHE A 457 15.46 14.48 24.83
N THR A 458 15.75 14.26 23.54
CA THR A 458 16.28 15.33 22.68
C THR A 458 15.27 16.47 22.52
N ALA A 459 13.98 16.15 22.30
CA ALA A 459 12.92 17.15 22.18
C ALA A 459 12.74 17.99 23.46
N ASP A 460 12.95 17.39 24.64
CA ASP A 460 12.72 18.04 25.96
C ASP A 460 13.95 18.81 26.47
N HIS A 461 15.18 18.50 25.99
CA HIS A 461 16.42 18.99 26.61
C HIS A 461 17.39 19.66 25.64
N VAL A 462 17.09 19.70 24.34
CA VAL A 462 17.93 20.34 23.32
C VAL A 462 17.14 21.46 22.65
N ASP A 463 17.33 22.68 23.12
CA ASP A 463 16.67 23.88 22.57
C ASP A 463 17.35 24.40 21.31
N GLU A 464 18.65 24.12 21.16
CA GLU A 464 19.43 24.51 19.97
C GLU A 464 19.16 23.59 18.76
N GLN A 465 19.62 24.01 17.59
CA GLN A 465 19.61 23.16 16.40
C GLN A 465 20.45 21.90 16.62
N TRP A 466 19.92 20.75 16.24
CA TRP A 466 20.59 19.46 16.37
C TRP A 466 20.54 18.65 15.09
N ALA A 467 21.50 17.75 14.90
CA ALA A 467 21.62 16.89 13.74
C ALA A 467 21.18 15.45 14.05
N SER A 468 20.67 14.75 13.05
CA SER A 468 20.42 13.31 13.09
C SER A 468 20.25 12.75 11.68
N ASP A 469 19.77 11.50 11.59
CA ASP A 469 19.21 10.96 10.35
C ASP A 469 17.75 11.44 10.15
N HIS A 470 17.24 11.20 8.96
CA HIS A 470 15.86 11.59 8.61
C HIS A 470 14.80 10.99 9.57
N PRO A 471 14.88 9.69 9.99
CA PRO A 471 13.91 9.13 10.92
C PRO A 471 13.75 9.90 12.23
N PHE A 472 14.84 10.18 12.93
CA PHE A 472 14.73 10.89 14.21
C PHE A 472 14.29 12.34 14.04
N SER A 473 14.86 13.06 13.07
CA SER A 473 14.43 14.42 12.77
C SER A 473 12.93 14.45 12.48
N ARG A 474 12.44 13.49 11.68
CA ARG A 474 11.02 13.40 11.29
C ARG A 474 10.11 12.97 12.46
N ILE A 475 10.54 12.04 13.31
CA ILE A 475 9.77 11.61 14.49
C ILE A 475 9.57 12.80 15.45
N VAL A 476 10.62 13.55 15.76
CA VAL A 476 10.53 14.72 16.66
C VAL A 476 9.64 15.79 16.02
N ASP A 477 9.86 16.14 14.77
CA ASP A 477 9.07 17.13 14.04
C ASP A 477 7.56 16.80 14.03
N LEU A 478 7.20 15.54 13.80
CA LEU A 478 5.81 15.11 13.72
C LEU A 478 5.14 14.91 15.08
N TYR A 479 5.87 14.36 16.06
CA TYR A 479 5.27 13.98 17.36
C TYR A 479 5.35 15.10 18.39
N TYR A 480 6.38 15.97 18.35
CA TYR A 480 6.62 17.08 19.25
C TYR A 480 6.63 18.42 18.51
N PRO A 481 5.47 18.88 17.98
CA PRO A 481 5.42 20.12 17.22
C PRO A 481 5.82 21.31 18.12
N GLY A 482 6.80 22.07 17.65
CA GLY A 482 7.36 23.22 18.40
C GLY A 482 8.63 22.92 19.19
N ALA A 483 9.00 21.64 19.37
CA ALA A 483 10.28 21.26 19.99
C ALA A 483 11.41 21.04 18.95
N SER A 484 11.11 21.24 17.67
CA SER A 484 11.98 20.74 16.60
C SER A 484 12.88 21.81 16.01
N ASN A 485 14.18 21.58 16.13
CA ASN A 485 15.23 22.15 15.28
C ASN A 485 16.11 21.03 14.71
N GLY A 486 15.56 19.82 14.55
CA GLY A 486 16.28 18.65 14.03
C GLY A 486 16.51 18.73 12.53
N THR A 487 17.75 18.48 12.10
CA THR A 487 18.11 18.49 10.68
C THR A 487 19.00 17.29 10.32
N TYR A 488 18.85 16.78 9.09
CA TYR A 488 19.69 15.68 8.60
C TYR A 488 20.84 16.14 7.71
N GLN A 489 20.88 17.40 7.27
CA GLN A 489 21.88 17.90 6.33
C GLN A 489 23.32 17.83 6.88
N PRO A 490 23.64 18.18 8.14
CA PRO A 490 24.96 18.01 8.68
C PRO A 490 25.42 16.55 8.71
N THR A 491 24.51 15.64 9.09
CA THR A 491 24.75 14.20 9.08
C THR A 491 25.03 13.70 7.66
N ALA A 492 24.26 14.13 6.68
CA ALA A 492 24.48 13.76 5.27
C ALA A 492 25.83 14.24 4.75
N ARG A 493 26.24 15.46 5.09
CA ARG A 493 27.58 15.99 4.74
C ARG A 493 28.70 15.16 5.35
N TRP A 494 28.61 14.88 6.64
CA TRP A 494 29.61 14.11 7.37
C TRP A 494 29.78 12.69 6.80
N LEU A 495 28.67 11.95 6.72
CA LEU A 495 28.69 10.57 6.23
C LEU A 495 29.09 10.47 4.74
N GLY A 496 28.87 11.53 3.96
CA GLY A 496 29.36 11.67 2.58
C GLY A 496 30.85 12.07 2.46
N GLY A 497 31.62 12.04 3.57
CA GLY A 497 33.05 12.34 3.58
C GLY A 497 33.39 13.82 3.85
N GLY A 498 32.42 14.63 4.28
CA GLY A 498 32.61 16.01 4.71
C GLY A 498 32.94 16.16 6.19
N THR A 499 32.79 17.37 6.71
CA THR A 499 33.04 17.70 8.13
C THR A 499 31.99 17.12 9.06
N GLU A 500 32.40 16.74 10.26
CA GLU A 500 31.53 16.30 11.35
C GLU A 500 30.54 17.38 11.74
N PRO A 501 29.35 16.96 12.25
CA PRO A 501 28.37 17.92 12.79
C PRO A 501 28.95 18.72 13.96
N ASN A 502 28.77 20.03 13.93
CA ASN A 502 29.24 20.95 14.96
C ASN A 502 28.12 21.37 15.94
N CYS A 503 27.15 20.50 16.13
CA CYS A 503 25.98 20.69 16.95
C CYS A 503 25.59 19.36 17.64
N PRO A 504 24.70 19.38 18.66
CA PRO A 504 24.20 18.15 19.27
C PRO A 504 23.71 17.19 18.18
N THR A 505 24.16 15.94 18.24
CA THR A 505 23.86 14.97 17.19
C THR A 505 23.31 13.68 17.78
N LEU A 506 22.09 13.32 17.37
CA LEU A 506 21.45 12.06 17.76
C LEU A 506 21.81 10.99 16.72
N SER A 507 22.74 10.10 17.07
CA SER A 507 23.28 9.07 16.19
C SER A 507 22.82 7.67 16.57
N ARG A 508 22.78 6.73 15.59
CA ARG A 508 22.53 5.29 15.81
C ARG A 508 23.79 4.47 15.59
N ALA A 509 23.88 3.34 16.26
CA ALA A 509 24.95 2.37 16.00
C ALA A 509 24.92 1.83 14.55
N SER A 510 23.72 1.69 13.99
CA SER A 510 23.51 1.24 12.59
C SER A 510 24.12 2.16 11.54
N TRP A 511 24.48 3.41 11.85
CA TRP A 511 25.21 4.27 10.90
C TRP A 511 26.57 3.70 10.50
N GLY A 512 27.16 2.87 11.37
CA GLY A 512 28.41 2.17 11.09
C GLY A 512 28.26 0.86 10.30
N THR A 513 27.03 0.37 10.10
CA THR A 513 26.77 -0.94 9.47
C THR A 513 25.83 -0.85 8.27
N THR A 514 24.54 -0.64 8.50
CA THR A 514 23.53 -0.52 7.44
C THR A 514 23.46 0.89 6.84
N GLY A 515 23.85 1.92 7.60
CA GLY A 515 23.87 3.32 7.19
C GLY A 515 22.72 4.16 7.77
N ALA A 516 22.81 5.47 7.58
CA ALA A 516 21.80 6.45 7.92
C ALA A 516 20.80 6.63 6.78
N HIS A 517 19.54 6.80 7.11
CA HIS A 517 18.50 7.17 6.13
C HIS A 517 18.46 8.70 5.98
N LEU A 518 18.82 9.20 4.83
CA LEU A 518 19.02 10.63 4.57
C LEU A 518 18.06 11.19 3.50
N PHE A 519 16.84 10.63 3.42
CA PHE A 519 15.85 11.04 2.41
C PHE A 519 15.66 12.57 2.34
N PRO A 520 15.66 13.19 1.13
CA PRO A 520 15.69 12.57 -0.21
C PRO A 520 17.08 12.19 -0.72
N ALA A 521 18.15 12.47 0.02
CA ALA A 521 19.51 12.03 -0.36
C ALA A 521 19.64 10.51 -0.26
N ALA A 522 20.68 9.97 -0.88
CA ALA A 522 21.05 8.57 -0.76
C ALA A 522 21.45 8.24 0.69
N SER A 523 21.25 6.98 1.09
CA SER A 523 21.75 6.50 2.38
C SER A 523 23.25 6.44 2.37
N GLU A 524 23.88 6.92 3.44
CA GLU A 524 25.32 6.94 3.62
C GLU A 524 25.70 6.22 4.92
N LYS A 525 26.91 5.72 5.01
CA LYS A 525 27.43 5.05 6.21
C LYS A 525 28.87 5.46 6.48
N THR A 526 29.24 5.45 7.75
CA THR A 526 30.62 5.51 8.19
C THR A 526 31.12 4.12 8.60
N THR A 527 32.35 4.00 9.09
CA THR A 527 32.81 2.75 9.70
C THR A 527 32.44 2.69 11.19
N PRO A 528 32.23 1.49 11.79
CA PRO A 528 32.03 1.37 13.23
C PRO A 528 33.14 2.01 14.05
N ALA A 529 34.40 1.91 13.57
CA ALA A 529 35.58 2.51 14.22
C ALA A 529 35.51 4.04 14.22
N ALA A 530 35.26 4.66 13.06
CA ALA A 530 35.12 6.12 12.98
C ALA A 530 33.96 6.66 13.81
N LEU A 531 32.83 5.93 13.85
CA LEU A 531 31.69 6.30 14.69
C LEU A 531 32.01 6.19 16.20
N ALA A 532 32.81 5.20 16.59
CA ALA A 532 33.25 5.04 17.98
C ALA A 532 34.29 6.12 18.35
N GLU A 533 35.24 6.44 17.49
CA GLU A 533 36.24 7.50 17.67
C GLU A 533 35.55 8.85 17.83
N TRP A 534 34.62 9.19 16.93
CA TRP A 534 33.84 10.43 17.04
C TRP A 534 33.08 10.55 18.36
N ARG A 535 32.50 9.45 18.89
CA ARG A 535 31.84 9.44 20.20
C ARG A 535 32.83 9.58 21.34
N TYR A 536 34.04 9.05 21.19
CA TYR A 536 35.08 9.16 22.21
C TYR A 536 35.64 10.58 22.31
N GLU A 537 35.71 11.30 21.22
CA GLU A 537 36.23 12.67 21.13
C GLU A 537 35.21 13.74 21.58
N ASN A 538 33.95 13.37 21.76
CA ASN A 538 32.87 14.27 22.09
C ASN A 538 32.10 13.81 23.32
N ASP A 539 31.30 14.72 23.93
CA ASP A 539 30.52 14.42 25.12
C ASP A 539 29.26 13.63 24.80
N VAL A 540 29.16 12.39 25.25
CA VAL A 540 27.93 11.59 25.16
C VAL A 540 27.01 11.99 26.31
N VAL A 541 25.92 12.70 25.99
CA VAL A 541 24.96 13.23 26.99
C VAL A 541 23.86 12.23 27.31
N TYR A 542 23.48 11.41 26.32
CA TYR A 542 22.44 10.38 26.47
C TYR A 542 22.81 9.15 25.67
N ASP A 543 22.55 7.99 26.23
CA ASP A 543 22.80 6.68 25.59
C ASP A 543 21.65 5.72 25.88
N THR A 544 21.15 5.05 24.81
CA THR A 544 20.27 3.90 24.94
C THR A 544 21.08 2.62 24.84
N ARG A 545 20.74 1.61 25.64
CA ARG A 545 21.36 0.29 25.51
C ARG A 545 20.55 -0.56 24.53
N GLY A 546 21.18 -1.45 23.78
CA GLY A 546 20.50 -2.37 22.87
C GLY A 546 21.26 -2.63 21.57
N LEU A 547 20.64 -3.38 20.65
CA LEU A 547 21.28 -3.81 19.39
C LEU A 547 21.56 -2.64 18.44
N ASP A 548 20.69 -1.63 18.39
CA ASP A 548 20.89 -0.39 17.64
C ASP A 548 20.82 0.79 18.60
N SER A 549 21.86 0.88 19.44
CA SER A 549 21.97 1.94 20.46
C SER A 549 21.97 3.32 19.82
N VAL A 550 21.29 4.25 20.51
CA VAL A 550 21.22 5.66 20.12
C VAL A 550 22.03 6.47 21.10
N TYR A 551 22.79 7.43 20.59
CA TYR A 551 23.65 8.31 21.36
C TYR A 551 23.34 9.75 21.00
N LEU A 552 23.03 10.59 22.01
CA LEU A 552 23.07 12.04 21.86
C LEU A 552 24.47 12.51 22.22
N VAL A 553 25.18 12.99 21.21
CA VAL A 553 26.58 13.43 21.31
C VAL A 553 26.62 14.93 21.19
N ARG A 554 27.32 15.61 22.06
CA ARG A 554 27.52 17.05 22.04
C ARG A 554 28.98 17.36 21.74
N PRO A 555 29.28 18.14 20.66
CA PRO A 555 30.63 18.56 20.37
C PRO A 555 31.20 19.40 21.49
N GLY A 556 32.49 19.23 21.84
CA GLY A 556 33.16 20.04 22.84
C GLY A 556 33.22 21.53 22.47
N GLY A 557 33.03 22.41 23.43
CA GLY A 557 33.05 23.86 23.26
C GLY A 557 31.65 24.49 23.00
N ASN A 558 31.60 25.83 22.94
CA ASN A 558 30.36 26.61 22.72
C ASN A 558 29.92 26.57 21.22
N ARG A 559 29.63 25.38 20.70
CA ARG A 559 29.26 25.17 19.32
C ARG A 559 27.77 24.83 19.23
N THR A 560 26.96 25.76 18.72
CA THR A 560 25.49 25.71 18.72
C THR A 560 24.87 25.75 17.34
N SER A 561 25.65 25.84 16.30
CA SER A 561 25.14 25.91 14.90
C SER A 561 25.50 24.67 14.12
N CYS A 562 24.50 23.95 13.64
CA CYS A 562 24.67 22.91 12.65
C CYS A 562 25.10 23.49 11.29
#